data_8f60f5231315800681d0767d79620a7e
#
_entry.id   8f60f5231315800681d0767d79620a7e
#
_cell.length_a   1.000
_cell.length_b   1.000
_cell.length_c   1.000
_cell.angle_alpha   90.00
_cell.angle_beta   90.00
_cell.angle_gamma   90.00
#
_symmetry.space_group_name_H-M   'P 1'
#
loop_
_entity.id
_entity.type
_entity.pdbx_description
1 polymer ?
#
loop_
_entity_poly.entity_id
_entity_poly.type
_entity_poly.pdbx_seq_one_letter_code
_entity_poly.pdbx_strand_id
1 'polypeptide(L)'
;LPGALNNSRKKITIEFDEFIKLDKPGEKIVISPPQVQQPEIKSNGKKVVITLKDTLKPDMTYSIDFADAIQDNNEGNPLPDFGFTFSTGSVIDSMAVSGTVLNAFNLEPVKGMLVGMHSNLADSAFTTLPFERVGRTDSRGRFTIRGVAPGEYRIYGLQDADQNFYYSQPTEVIAFEDSLIIPSMDQRMRFDTLWKDSLTIDTIMEKMYTHYSPDDVILRCFKELTLSQRLIKSERPEPRKFSFYFSAPADSLPLLKGLNFDETDAFIVEKPTGRIDTLQYWIRDSLVYQMDTLKMSLTYLYTDTLNQLVPRTDTLKLVSKLRPKSEKELEKEREKKEKELEKAKKKAEKEGKEYVEPTVFLPVDVYAPGTMDIYDYISLTFTEPLASVADSTIHLKQKIDSLWRDVPFDFIPDSLNLMRYNVYADWEPGESYTFEVDSTAFQGIYGLFTDKVKKEFKVKKPEEYGQIFFDVSGADSLAFVDLLDAQDKVVRTVPVVNSRADFYFLNPGKYSARLINDRNGNGVWDTGKYEDKRQPEEVYYYYQVLELKANFDLTQSWNIHDRPLDKQKPGELKKQKPDEDKKKKNQNNRNSGNRR
;
A
#
# COMPACT_ATOMS: atom_id res chain seq x y z
N LEU A 1 -4.01 -34.52 30.69
CA LEU A 1 -4.36 -35.32 29.52
C LEU A 1 -5.15 -34.45 28.54
N PRO A 2 -4.96 -34.58 27.24
CA PRO A 2 -5.84 -33.98 26.25
C PRO A 2 -7.29 -34.41 26.54
N GLY A 3 -8.23 -33.46 26.43
CA GLY A 3 -9.62 -33.77 26.71
C GLY A 3 -9.99 -33.83 28.20
N ALA A 4 -9.14 -33.32 29.11
CA ALA A 4 -9.43 -33.30 30.53
C ALA A 4 -10.63 -32.40 30.84
N LEU A 5 -11.54 -32.90 31.67
CA LEU A 5 -12.73 -32.19 32.18
C LEU A 5 -12.49 -31.68 33.59
N ASN A 6 -13.26 -30.66 34.00
CA ASN A 6 -13.22 -30.06 35.34
C ASN A 6 -11.79 -29.64 35.76
N ASN A 7 -10.99 -29.15 34.83
CA ASN A 7 -9.62 -28.76 35.08
C ASN A 7 -9.54 -27.40 35.78
N SER A 8 -8.95 -27.38 36.95
CA SER A 8 -8.69 -26.15 37.71
C SER A 8 -7.22 -25.68 37.68
N ARG A 9 -6.36 -26.46 37.01
CA ARG A 9 -4.91 -26.20 37.01
C ARG A 9 -4.52 -25.24 35.91
N LYS A 10 -3.80 -24.17 36.26
CA LYS A 10 -3.22 -23.19 35.33
C LYS A 10 -1.94 -23.67 34.64
N LYS A 11 -1.28 -24.69 35.19
CA LYS A 11 -0.04 -25.26 34.64
C LYS A 11 -0.35 -26.52 33.85
N ILE A 12 -0.01 -26.50 32.57
CA ILE A 12 -0.24 -27.59 31.62
C ILE A 12 1.14 -28.08 31.18
N THR A 13 1.34 -29.40 31.21
CA THR A 13 2.54 -30.05 30.70
C THR A 13 2.14 -31.05 29.62
N ILE A 14 2.71 -30.89 28.44
CA ILE A 14 2.53 -31.79 27.29
C ILE A 14 3.85 -32.51 27.07
N GLU A 15 3.81 -33.83 26.98
CA GLU A 15 4.99 -34.68 26.83
C GLU A 15 4.97 -35.30 25.42
N PHE A 16 6.12 -35.28 24.78
CA PHE A 16 6.37 -35.81 23.43
C PHE A 16 7.33 -36.98 23.52
N ASP A 17 7.36 -37.83 22.53
CA ASP A 17 8.26 -38.98 22.39
C ASP A 17 9.69 -38.56 21.96
N GLU A 18 9.85 -37.38 21.39
CA GLU A 18 11.12 -36.80 20.92
C GLU A 18 11.52 -35.51 21.64
N PHE A 19 12.78 -35.12 21.50
CA PHE A 19 13.26 -33.81 21.96
C PHE A 19 12.73 -32.71 21.04
N ILE A 20 12.09 -31.69 21.63
CA ILE A 20 11.43 -30.61 20.89
C ILE A 20 12.03 -29.26 21.22
N LYS A 21 11.89 -28.33 20.26
CA LYS A 21 12.13 -26.92 20.44
C LYS A 21 10.90 -26.12 20.01
N LEU A 22 10.75 -24.92 20.54
CA LEU A 22 9.68 -24.00 20.16
C LEU A 22 10.24 -22.89 19.27
N ASP A 23 9.62 -22.72 18.10
CA ASP A 23 9.91 -21.64 17.17
C ASP A 23 8.89 -20.54 17.34
N LYS A 24 9.34 -19.37 17.81
CA LYS A 24 8.55 -18.15 18.00
C LYS A 24 7.21 -18.39 18.71
N PRO A 25 7.21 -18.97 19.90
CA PRO A 25 5.97 -19.37 20.57
C PRO A 25 4.99 -18.21 20.78
N GLY A 26 5.45 -16.98 21.06
CA GLY A 26 4.60 -15.82 21.26
C GLY A 26 3.86 -15.34 20.00
N GLU A 27 4.41 -15.65 18.80
CA GLU A 27 3.79 -15.28 17.52
C GLU A 27 2.86 -16.37 16.97
N LYS A 28 3.20 -17.66 17.25
CA LYS A 28 2.56 -18.81 16.61
C LYS A 28 1.52 -19.50 17.47
N ILE A 29 1.75 -19.58 18.78
CA ILE A 29 0.84 -20.29 19.70
C ILE A 29 -0.34 -19.40 20.04
N VAL A 30 -1.53 -19.94 19.85
CA VAL A 30 -2.80 -19.25 20.14
C VAL A 30 -3.53 -20.00 21.25
N ILE A 31 -3.91 -19.28 22.29
CA ILE A 31 -4.72 -19.80 23.41
C ILE A 31 -6.12 -19.19 23.31
N SER A 32 -7.13 -20.03 23.28
CA SER A 32 -8.53 -19.62 23.22
C SER A 32 -9.30 -20.23 24.41
N PRO A 33 -9.98 -19.41 25.23
CA PRO A 33 -10.10 -17.96 25.22
C PRO A 33 -8.76 -17.25 25.38
N PRO A 34 -8.61 -16.02 24.81
CA PRO A 34 -7.36 -15.28 24.88
C PRO A 34 -6.98 -14.92 26.33
N GLN A 35 -5.69 -14.78 26.57
CA GLN A 35 -5.13 -14.46 27.87
C GLN A 35 -4.63 -13.02 27.86
N VAL A 36 -5.19 -12.15 28.70
CA VAL A 36 -4.77 -10.75 28.83
C VAL A 36 -3.34 -10.67 29.39
N GLN A 37 -3.03 -11.49 30.40
CA GLN A 37 -1.69 -11.63 30.90
C GLN A 37 -0.96 -12.71 30.08
N GLN A 38 0.13 -12.34 29.42
CA GLN A 38 0.88 -13.26 28.57
C GLN A 38 1.24 -14.56 29.31
N PRO A 39 0.83 -15.72 28.79
CA PRO A 39 1.17 -17.01 29.36
C PRO A 39 2.69 -17.29 29.21
N GLU A 40 3.24 -18.01 30.14
CA GLU A 40 4.60 -18.48 30.05
C GLU A 40 4.64 -19.84 29.34
N ILE A 41 5.31 -19.91 28.18
CA ILE A 41 5.41 -21.13 27.37
C ILE A 41 6.88 -21.46 27.17
N LYS A 42 7.30 -22.66 27.64
CA LYS A 42 8.69 -23.11 27.61
C LYS A 42 8.77 -24.55 27.12
N SER A 43 9.82 -24.87 26.37
CA SER A 43 10.22 -26.26 26.11
C SER A 43 11.32 -26.71 27.08
N ASN A 44 11.22 -27.91 27.56
CA ASN A 44 12.23 -28.54 28.39
C ASN A 44 12.39 -30.02 27.99
N GLY A 45 13.41 -30.30 27.20
CA GLY A 45 13.65 -31.62 26.66
C GLY A 45 12.51 -32.12 25.76
N LYS A 46 11.78 -33.11 26.25
CA LYS A 46 10.62 -33.70 25.57
C LYS A 46 9.27 -33.09 26.01
N LYS A 47 9.27 -31.96 26.71
CA LYS A 47 8.08 -31.39 27.30
C LYS A 47 7.87 -29.94 26.89
N VAL A 48 6.60 -29.57 26.63
CA VAL A 48 6.14 -28.18 26.61
C VAL A 48 5.43 -27.90 27.92
N VAL A 49 5.83 -26.85 28.60
CA VAL A 49 5.20 -26.38 29.84
C VAL A 49 4.55 -25.02 29.58
N ILE A 50 3.25 -24.93 29.81
CA ILE A 50 2.44 -23.72 29.64
C ILE A 50 1.89 -23.34 31.00
N THR A 51 2.12 -22.10 31.41
CA THR A 51 1.56 -21.55 32.65
C THR A 51 0.65 -20.38 32.30
N LEU A 52 -0.66 -20.60 32.45
CA LEU A 52 -1.68 -19.57 32.29
C LEU A 52 -1.65 -18.65 33.50
N LYS A 53 -1.69 -17.33 33.29
CA LYS A 53 -1.63 -16.35 34.37
C LYS A 53 -3.02 -15.87 34.78
N ASP A 54 -3.91 -15.71 33.79
CA ASP A 54 -5.28 -15.30 34.03
C ASP A 54 -6.05 -16.35 34.84
N THR A 55 -7.11 -15.91 35.50
CA THR A 55 -8.04 -16.82 36.16
C THR A 55 -8.84 -17.59 35.12
N LEU A 56 -8.88 -18.91 35.25
CA LEU A 56 -9.66 -19.75 34.35
C LEU A 56 -11.15 -19.43 34.50
N LYS A 57 -11.81 -19.20 33.36
CA LYS A 57 -13.26 -18.98 33.33
C LYS A 57 -13.97 -20.31 33.63
N PRO A 58 -15.05 -20.33 34.43
CA PRO A 58 -15.81 -21.55 34.71
C PRO A 58 -16.54 -22.04 33.43
N ASP A 59 -16.83 -23.32 33.41
CA ASP A 59 -17.58 -24.00 32.33
C ASP A 59 -17.13 -23.65 30.91
N MET A 60 -15.79 -23.56 30.72
CA MET A 60 -15.20 -23.07 29.48
C MET A 60 -14.22 -24.08 28.90
N THR A 61 -14.34 -24.33 27.61
CA THR A 61 -13.35 -25.10 26.85
C THR A 61 -12.17 -24.21 26.49
N TYR A 62 -10.97 -24.65 26.81
CA TYR A 62 -9.70 -24.03 26.44
C TYR A 62 -9.05 -24.84 25.32
N SER A 63 -8.70 -24.16 24.25
CA SER A 63 -7.91 -24.73 23.16
C SER A 63 -6.57 -23.99 23.03
N ILE A 64 -5.49 -24.75 22.84
CA ILE A 64 -4.16 -24.25 22.60
C ILE A 64 -3.72 -24.76 21.23
N ASP A 65 -3.62 -23.88 20.28
CA ASP A 65 -3.18 -24.19 18.93
C ASP A 65 -1.70 -23.83 18.79
N PHE A 66 -0.88 -24.79 18.42
CA PHE A 66 0.57 -24.61 18.29
C PHE A 66 0.99 -24.29 16.85
N ALA A 67 0.08 -24.37 15.89
CA ALA A 67 0.38 -24.20 14.47
C ALA A 67 1.62 -25.05 14.06
N ASP A 68 2.71 -24.40 13.64
CA ASP A 68 4.01 -25.01 13.32
C ASP A 68 5.11 -24.64 14.34
N ALA A 69 4.74 -24.23 15.56
CA ALA A 69 5.68 -23.77 16.58
C ALA A 69 6.51 -24.90 17.18
N ILE A 70 5.94 -26.10 17.30
CA ILE A 70 6.64 -27.27 17.83
C ILE A 70 7.48 -27.88 16.71
N GLN A 71 8.78 -28.01 16.94
CA GLN A 71 9.71 -28.59 15.98
C GLN A 71 10.58 -29.65 16.67
N ASP A 72 10.93 -30.70 15.92
CA ASP A 72 12.00 -31.59 16.34
C ASP A 72 13.31 -30.80 16.56
N ASN A 73 13.99 -31.13 17.66
CA ASN A 73 15.22 -30.44 18.05
C ASN A 73 16.39 -30.71 17.09
N ASN A 74 16.46 -31.90 16.50
CA ASN A 74 17.59 -32.35 15.67
C ASN A 74 17.42 -31.87 14.21
N GLU A 75 16.31 -32.21 13.58
CA GLU A 75 16.06 -31.96 12.16
C GLU A 75 15.36 -30.64 11.91
N GLY A 76 14.64 -30.11 12.90
CA GLY A 76 13.87 -28.88 12.81
C GLY A 76 12.57 -29.02 12.04
N ASN A 77 12.10 -30.24 11.84
CA ASN A 77 10.82 -30.51 11.20
C ASN A 77 9.68 -30.05 12.12
N PRO A 78 8.73 -29.24 11.65
CA PRO A 78 7.59 -28.83 12.45
C PRO A 78 6.58 -29.98 12.59
N LEU A 79 5.94 -30.05 13.75
CA LEU A 79 4.71 -30.81 13.98
C LEU A 79 3.53 -29.91 13.60
N PRO A 80 2.93 -30.07 12.41
CA PRO A 80 1.86 -29.19 11.96
C PRO A 80 0.55 -29.48 12.68
N ASP A 81 -0.29 -28.45 12.82
CA ASP A 81 -1.70 -28.53 13.26
C ASP A 81 -1.90 -29.22 14.62
N PHE A 82 -0.88 -29.25 15.48
CA PHE A 82 -1.00 -29.80 16.81
C PHE A 82 -1.81 -28.86 17.72
N GLY A 83 -2.90 -29.38 18.29
CA GLY A 83 -3.77 -28.69 19.23
C GLY A 83 -3.94 -29.45 20.54
N PHE A 84 -4.05 -28.72 21.65
CA PHE A 84 -4.33 -29.27 22.96
C PHE A 84 -5.59 -28.62 23.54
N THR A 85 -6.55 -29.46 23.99
CA THR A 85 -7.84 -28.98 24.48
C THR A 85 -8.13 -29.56 25.86
N PHE A 86 -8.73 -28.74 26.75
CA PHE A 86 -9.27 -29.14 28.04
C PHE A 86 -10.49 -28.27 28.40
N SER A 87 -11.30 -28.70 29.36
CA SER A 87 -12.42 -27.92 29.83
C SER A 87 -12.35 -27.70 31.34
N THR A 88 -12.76 -26.54 31.81
CA THR A 88 -12.99 -26.25 33.22
C THR A 88 -14.36 -26.74 33.70
N GLY A 89 -15.25 -27.06 32.77
CA GLY A 89 -16.55 -27.67 33.00
C GLY A 89 -16.60 -29.16 32.72
N SER A 90 -17.80 -29.72 32.72
CA SER A 90 -18.09 -31.14 32.47
C SER A 90 -18.20 -31.54 31.01
N VAL A 91 -18.11 -30.55 30.10
CA VAL A 91 -18.26 -30.75 28.64
C VAL A 91 -17.09 -30.09 27.91
N ILE A 92 -16.70 -30.68 26.79
CA ILE A 92 -15.78 -30.05 25.84
C ILE A 92 -16.58 -29.64 24.60
N ASP A 93 -16.51 -28.34 24.29
CA ASP A 93 -17.01 -27.84 23.02
C ASP A 93 -16.08 -28.30 21.91
N SER A 94 -16.65 -28.95 20.89
CA SER A 94 -15.85 -29.62 19.84
C SER A 94 -15.98 -28.99 18.46
N MET A 95 -16.89 -27.99 18.29
CA MET A 95 -17.07 -27.37 16.98
C MET A 95 -15.90 -26.44 16.63
N ALA A 96 -15.76 -26.20 15.35
CA ALA A 96 -14.75 -25.27 14.82
C ALA A 96 -15.34 -24.42 13.69
N VAL A 97 -14.80 -23.22 13.55
CA VAL A 97 -15.09 -22.29 12.46
C VAL A 97 -13.78 -21.97 11.76
N SER A 98 -13.77 -22.06 10.44
CA SER A 98 -12.56 -21.74 9.66
C SER A 98 -12.87 -20.90 8.42
N GLY A 99 -11.82 -20.31 7.88
CA GLY A 99 -11.95 -19.43 6.73
C GLY A 99 -10.62 -18.77 6.36
N THR A 100 -10.73 -17.67 5.63
CA THR A 100 -9.57 -16.93 5.12
C THR A 100 -9.75 -15.43 5.34
N VAL A 101 -8.68 -14.76 5.74
CA VAL A 101 -8.61 -13.29 5.82
C VAL A 101 -7.81 -12.76 4.65
N LEU A 102 -8.43 -11.85 3.90
CA LEU A 102 -7.84 -11.18 2.74
C LEU A 102 -7.83 -9.67 2.99
N ASN A 103 -6.81 -9.00 2.48
CA ASN A 103 -6.83 -7.54 2.42
C ASN A 103 -7.92 -7.08 1.45
N ALA A 104 -8.79 -6.18 1.88
CA ALA A 104 -9.97 -5.76 1.12
C ALA A 104 -9.63 -5.09 -0.22
N PHE A 105 -8.52 -4.33 -0.28
CA PHE A 105 -8.12 -3.58 -1.48
C PHE A 105 -7.46 -4.42 -2.55
N ASN A 106 -6.67 -5.45 -2.16
CA ASN A 106 -5.81 -6.16 -3.11
C ASN A 106 -5.88 -7.69 -3.02
N LEU A 107 -6.78 -8.25 -2.21
CA LEU A 107 -6.99 -9.67 -1.96
C LEU A 107 -5.70 -10.44 -1.58
N GLU A 108 -4.70 -9.75 -1.01
CA GLU A 108 -3.54 -10.41 -0.42
C GLU A 108 -3.95 -11.21 0.83
N PRO A 109 -3.49 -12.45 1.00
CA PRO A 109 -3.71 -13.18 2.23
C PRO A 109 -2.97 -12.49 3.40
N VAL A 110 -3.66 -12.33 4.53
CA VAL A 110 -3.13 -11.62 5.70
C VAL A 110 -2.65 -12.61 6.74
N LYS A 111 -1.34 -12.61 7.00
CA LYS A 111 -0.71 -13.47 8.00
C LYS A 111 -0.70 -12.83 9.38
N GLY A 112 -0.96 -13.64 10.42
CA GLY A 112 -0.78 -13.25 11.81
C GLY A 112 -1.90 -12.41 12.41
N MET A 113 -2.99 -12.19 11.66
CA MET A 113 -4.17 -11.49 12.15
C MET A 113 -4.93 -12.37 13.14
N LEU A 114 -5.39 -11.80 14.24
CA LEU A 114 -6.33 -12.46 15.14
C LEU A 114 -7.71 -12.49 14.50
N VAL A 115 -8.37 -13.64 14.56
CA VAL A 115 -9.79 -13.77 14.22
C VAL A 115 -10.51 -14.23 15.47
N GLY A 116 -11.48 -13.44 15.89
CA GLY A 116 -12.20 -13.66 17.13
C GLY A 116 -13.72 -13.73 16.94
N MET A 117 -14.38 -14.35 17.92
CA MET A 117 -15.83 -14.52 17.94
C MET A 117 -16.41 -14.04 19.28
N HIS A 118 -17.62 -13.48 19.20
CA HIS A 118 -18.46 -13.13 20.34
C HIS A 118 -19.82 -13.81 20.25
N SER A 119 -20.27 -14.42 21.33
CA SER A 119 -21.67 -14.84 21.53
C SER A 119 -22.57 -13.66 21.91
N ASN A 120 -21.98 -12.59 22.46
CA ASN A 120 -22.66 -11.31 22.64
C ASN A 120 -22.82 -10.62 21.27
N LEU A 121 -24.06 -10.59 20.77
CA LEU A 121 -24.39 -10.05 19.44
C LEU A 121 -24.51 -8.51 19.41
N ALA A 122 -24.32 -7.82 20.54
CA ALA A 122 -24.32 -6.36 20.59
C ALA A 122 -23.14 -5.79 19.79
N ASP A 123 -23.38 -4.74 19.02
CA ASP A 123 -22.34 -4.08 18.19
C ASP A 123 -21.16 -3.54 19.03
N SER A 124 -21.44 -3.14 20.28
CA SER A 124 -20.41 -2.68 21.20
C SER A 124 -19.47 -3.80 21.71
N ALA A 125 -19.81 -5.07 21.52
CA ALA A 125 -18.99 -6.17 22.03
C ALA A 125 -17.57 -6.11 21.44
N PHE A 126 -17.43 -5.88 20.14
CA PHE A 126 -16.14 -5.81 19.45
C PHE A 126 -15.26 -4.64 19.94
N THR A 127 -15.86 -3.54 20.41
CA THR A 127 -15.12 -2.33 20.85
C THR A 127 -14.92 -2.24 22.37
N THR A 128 -15.54 -3.13 23.16
CA THR A 128 -15.52 -3.04 24.63
C THR A 128 -15.14 -4.34 25.33
N LEU A 129 -15.26 -5.48 24.66
CA LEU A 129 -15.04 -6.78 25.29
C LEU A 129 -13.94 -7.56 24.55
N PRO A 130 -13.01 -8.21 25.26
CA PRO A 130 -12.07 -9.13 24.67
C PRO A 130 -12.81 -10.31 24.01
N PHE A 131 -12.29 -10.81 22.91
CA PHE A 131 -12.83 -11.98 22.22
C PHE A 131 -13.09 -13.16 23.17
N GLU A 132 -14.16 -13.89 22.93
CA GLU A 132 -14.47 -15.11 23.69
C GLU A 132 -13.70 -16.31 23.11
N ARG A 133 -13.55 -16.37 21.81
CA ARG A 133 -12.82 -17.39 21.07
C ARG A 133 -11.91 -16.74 20.06
N VAL A 134 -10.72 -17.29 19.88
CA VAL A 134 -9.75 -16.74 18.93
C VAL A 134 -9.01 -17.81 18.15
N GLY A 135 -8.65 -17.48 16.92
CA GLY A 135 -7.68 -18.14 16.09
C GLY A 135 -6.72 -17.12 15.49
N ARG A 136 -5.69 -17.56 14.80
CA ARG A 136 -4.73 -16.68 14.13
C ARG A 136 -4.51 -17.14 12.69
N THR A 137 -4.37 -16.21 11.77
CA THR A 137 -4.17 -16.52 10.36
C THR A 137 -2.74 -17.01 10.07
N ASP A 138 -2.64 -18.05 9.24
CA ASP A 138 -1.38 -18.59 8.70
C ASP A 138 -0.83 -17.71 7.54
N SER A 139 0.27 -18.15 6.91
CA SER A 139 0.88 -17.45 5.76
C SER A 139 0.02 -17.45 4.49
N ARG A 140 -1.05 -18.21 4.46
CA ARG A 140 -2.07 -18.22 3.38
C ARG A 140 -3.31 -17.42 3.76
N GLY A 141 -3.30 -16.76 4.93
CA GLY A 141 -4.44 -16.03 5.47
C GLY A 141 -5.51 -16.92 6.09
N ARG A 142 -5.30 -18.23 6.21
CA ARG A 142 -6.29 -19.18 6.73
C ARG A 142 -6.27 -19.19 8.25
N PHE A 143 -7.44 -19.27 8.84
CA PHE A 143 -7.62 -19.41 10.29
C PHE A 143 -8.55 -20.57 10.63
N THR A 144 -8.40 -21.06 11.84
CA THR A 144 -9.34 -22.02 12.46
C THR A 144 -9.53 -21.65 13.91
N ILE A 145 -10.77 -21.42 14.32
CA ILE A 145 -11.17 -21.21 15.71
C ILE A 145 -11.77 -22.51 16.23
N ARG A 146 -11.14 -23.08 17.24
CA ARG A 146 -11.52 -24.38 17.82
C ARG A 146 -12.17 -24.21 19.18
N GLY A 147 -12.87 -25.25 19.65
CA GLY A 147 -13.49 -25.27 20.96
C GLY A 147 -14.70 -24.34 21.05
N VAL A 148 -15.48 -24.28 19.97
CA VAL A 148 -16.66 -23.44 19.86
C VAL A 148 -17.88 -24.24 20.34
N ALA A 149 -18.70 -23.62 21.21
CA ALA A 149 -19.99 -24.17 21.65
C ALA A 149 -21.07 -23.97 20.59
N PRO A 150 -22.16 -24.75 20.61
CA PRO A 150 -23.35 -24.45 19.82
C PRO A 150 -23.90 -23.06 20.16
N GLY A 151 -24.29 -22.29 19.13
CA GLY A 151 -24.84 -20.94 19.33
C GLY A 151 -24.68 -20.07 18.09
N GLU A 152 -25.08 -18.82 18.25
CA GLU A 152 -24.93 -17.77 17.23
C GLU A 152 -23.78 -16.86 17.62
N TYR A 153 -22.95 -16.50 16.66
CA TYR A 153 -21.76 -15.70 16.91
C TYR A 153 -21.60 -14.61 15.86
N ARG A 154 -21.01 -13.48 16.29
CA ARG A 154 -20.40 -12.52 15.38
C ARG A 154 -18.90 -12.82 15.26
N ILE A 155 -18.37 -12.71 14.04
CA ILE A 155 -16.95 -12.95 13.76
C ILE A 155 -16.24 -11.66 13.30
N TYR A 156 -15.02 -11.48 13.78
CA TYR A 156 -14.21 -10.30 13.53
C TYR A 156 -12.75 -10.68 13.28
N GLY A 157 -12.08 -9.89 12.44
CA GLY A 157 -10.63 -9.88 12.34
C GLY A 157 -10.06 -8.65 13.04
N LEU A 158 -8.91 -8.78 13.70
CA LEU A 158 -8.23 -7.69 14.39
C LEU A 158 -6.72 -7.85 14.30
N GLN A 159 -6.05 -6.82 13.78
CA GLN A 159 -4.62 -6.67 13.92
C GLN A 159 -4.35 -5.90 15.22
N ASP A 160 -4.46 -6.61 16.33
CA ASP A 160 -4.36 -6.12 17.69
C ASP A 160 -2.94 -5.63 17.99
N ALA A 161 -2.77 -4.32 18.13
CA ALA A 161 -1.46 -3.69 18.34
C ALA A 161 -1.06 -3.63 19.81
N ASP A 162 -2.01 -3.52 20.72
CA ASP A 162 -1.80 -3.37 22.15
C ASP A 162 -2.11 -4.64 22.99
N GLN A 163 -2.53 -5.72 22.30
CA GLN A 163 -2.83 -7.04 22.89
C GLN A 163 -3.97 -7.04 23.91
N ASN A 164 -4.97 -6.20 23.66
CA ASN A 164 -6.17 -6.10 24.50
C ASN A 164 -7.33 -7.01 24.05
N PHE A 165 -7.23 -7.59 22.83
CA PHE A 165 -8.19 -8.50 22.20
C PHE A 165 -9.56 -7.91 21.87
N TYR A 166 -9.67 -6.58 21.74
CA TYR A 166 -10.85 -5.88 21.26
C TYR A 166 -10.44 -4.65 20.43
N TYR A 167 -11.30 -4.17 19.57
CA TYR A 167 -11.01 -3.00 18.74
C TYR A 167 -11.04 -1.71 19.56
N SER A 168 -9.88 -1.17 19.86
CA SER A 168 -9.72 0.00 20.74
C SER A 168 -9.26 1.26 20.00
N GLN A 169 -8.66 1.11 18.81
CA GLN A 169 -8.01 2.21 18.11
C GLN A 169 -8.33 2.20 16.61
N PRO A 170 -8.74 3.34 16.01
CA PRO A 170 -8.98 3.43 14.56
C PRO A 170 -7.75 3.15 13.68
N THR A 171 -6.57 3.06 14.29
CA THR A 171 -5.31 2.72 13.59
C THR A 171 -5.14 1.23 13.37
N GLU A 172 -5.89 0.39 14.06
CA GLU A 172 -5.87 -1.06 13.90
C GLU A 172 -6.57 -1.48 12.61
N VAL A 173 -6.06 -2.56 12.00
CA VAL A 173 -6.71 -3.17 10.84
C VAL A 173 -7.77 -4.12 11.33
N ILE A 174 -8.98 -3.99 10.84
CA ILE A 174 -10.13 -4.78 11.24
C ILE A 174 -10.77 -5.50 10.06
N ALA A 175 -11.55 -6.52 10.36
CA ALA A 175 -12.50 -7.15 9.44
C ALA A 175 -13.75 -7.53 10.22
N PHE A 176 -14.89 -7.52 9.60
CA PHE A 176 -16.13 -8.02 10.18
C PHE A 176 -17.05 -8.59 9.11
N GLU A 177 -17.93 -9.50 9.54
CA GLU A 177 -18.97 -10.07 8.71
C GLU A 177 -20.34 -9.68 9.29
N ASP A 178 -21.25 -9.28 8.43
CA ASP A 178 -22.59 -8.86 8.84
C ASP A 178 -23.47 -10.06 9.20
N SER A 179 -23.20 -11.20 8.57
CA SER A 179 -23.91 -12.46 8.81
C SER A 179 -23.52 -13.10 10.14
N LEU A 180 -24.48 -13.74 10.81
CA LEU A 180 -24.19 -14.54 11.99
C LEU A 180 -23.53 -15.86 11.62
N ILE A 181 -22.55 -16.26 12.40
CA ILE A 181 -21.90 -17.56 12.30
C ILE A 181 -22.62 -18.55 13.22
N ILE A 182 -23.12 -19.64 12.65
CA ILE A 182 -23.76 -20.74 13.37
C ILE A 182 -22.92 -22.00 13.17
N PRO A 183 -22.03 -22.32 14.14
CA PRO A 183 -21.18 -23.51 14.01
C PRO A 183 -22.01 -24.80 13.99
N SER A 184 -21.63 -25.72 13.15
CA SER A 184 -22.24 -27.04 13.05
C SER A 184 -21.19 -28.09 12.72
N MET A 185 -21.54 -29.36 12.86
CA MET A 185 -20.69 -30.49 12.48
C MET A 185 -21.50 -31.61 11.86
N ASP A 186 -20.95 -32.26 10.86
CA ASP A 186 -21.50 -33.42 10.21
C ASP A 186 -20.42 -34.47 9.95
N GLN A 187 -20.85 -35.71 9.70
CA GLN A 187 -19.95 -36.80 9.34
C GLN A 187 -19.89 -36.90 7.82
N ARG A 188 -18.70 -36.82 7.26
CA ARG A 188 -18.46 -36.95 5.82
C ARG A 188 -17.47 -38.09 5.54
N MET A 189 -17.54 -38.63 4.33
CA MET A 189 -16.57 -39.60 3.84
C MET A 189 -15.54 -38.89 2.94
N ARG A 190 -14.28 -39.26 3.09
CA ARG A 190 -13.24 -38.89 2.16
C ARG A 190 -12.50 -40.12 1.69
N PHE A 191 -11.92 -40.03 0.49
CA PHE A 191 -11.07 -41.05 -0.09
C PHE A 191 -9.62 -40.68 0.09
N ASP A 192 -8.91 -41.41 0.95
CA ASP A 192 -7.46 -41.24 1.14
C ASP A 192 -6.75 -42.23 0.18
N THR A 193 -5.95 -41.69 -0.76
CA THR A 193 -5.15 -42.46 -1.70
C THR A 193 -3.78 -42.77 -1.10
N LEU A 194 -3.51 -44.03 -0.87
CA LEU A 194 -2.18 -44.52 -0.52
C LEU A 194 -1.40 -44.83 -1.80
N TRP A 195 -0.20 -44.25 -1.89
CA TRP A 195 0.67 -44.45 -3.04
C TRP A 195 1.77 -45.46 -2.70
N LYS A 196 1.93 -46.45 -3.57
CA LYS A 196 3.01 -47.44 -3.47
C LYS A 196 4.37 -46.82 -3.87
N ASP A 197 4.34 -45.97 -4.88
CA ASP A 197 5.46 -45.16 -5.37
C ASP A 197 4.93 -43.85 -5.97
N SER A 198 5.79 -43.00 -6.53
CA SER A 198 5.40 -41.68 -7.06
C SER A 198 4.40 -41.71 -8.24
N LEU A 199 4.11 -42.89 -8.80
CA LEU A 199 3.27 -43.04 -10.00
C LEU A 199 2.15 -44.09 -9.82
N THR A 200 2.27 -45.01 -8.82
CA THR A 200 1.37 -46.13 -8.66
C THR A 200 0.55 -45.99 -7.39
N ILE A 201 -0.77 -46.03 -7.51
CA ILE A 201 -1.69 -46.08 -6.38
C ILE A 201 -1.65 -47.49 -5.79
N ASP A 202 -1.46 -47.62 -4.48
CA ASP A 202 -1.54 -48.87 -3.75
C ASP A 202 -2.99 -49.19 -3.39
N THR A 203 -3.65 -48.27 -2.70
CA THR A 203 -5.01 -48.47 -2.20
C THR A 203 -5.73 -47.13 -2.07
N ILE A 204 -7.04 -47.13 -2.32
CA ILE A 204 -7.92 -46.01 -1.97
C ILE A 204 -8.77 -46.49 -0.77
N MET A 205 -8.60 -45.80 0.37
CA MET A 205 -9.35 -46.09 1.58
C MET A 205 -10.44 -45.06 1.81
N GLU A 206 -11.64 -45.54 2.11
CA GLU A 206 -12.72 -44.68 2.60
C GLU A 206 -12.50 -44.41 4.09
N LYS A 207 -12.51 -43.12 4.45
CA LYS A 207 -12.36 -42.71 5.84
C LYS A 207 -13.47 -41.73 6.23
N MET A 208 -14.20 -42.08 7.27
CA MET A 208 -15.14 -41.15 7.91
C MET A 208 -14.35 -40.08 8.67
N TYR A 209 -14.76 -38.83 8.52
CA TYR A 209 -14.23 -37.71 9.30
C TYR A 209 -15.32 -36.74 9.71
N THR A 210 -15.13 -36.03 10.81
CA THR A 210 -16.02 -34.96 11.24
C THR A 210 -15.69 -33.71 10.45
N HIS A 211 -16.66 -33.18 9.73
CA HIS A 211 -16.58 -31.93 9.03
C HIS A 211 -17.23 -30.83 9.89
N TYR A 212 -16.56 -29.70 10.02
CA TYR A 212 -17.04 -28.52 10.75
C TYR A 212 -17.42 -27.42 9.78
N SER A 213 -18.58 -26.82 10.00
CA SER A 213 -19.09 -25.71 9.20
C SER A 213 -19.39 -24.50 10.08
N PRO A 214 -19.22 -23.27 9.54
CA PRO A 214 -18.65 -22.93 8.25
C PRO A 214 -17.12 -23.12 8.20
N ASP A 215 -16.63 -23.51 7.01
CA ASP A 215 -15.18 -23.68 6.75
C ASP A 215 -14.66 -22.76 5.63
N ASP A 216 -15.53 -21.92 5.11
CA ASP A 216 -15.31 -21.04 3.96
C ASP A 216 -15.54 -19.54 4.25
N VAL A 217 -15.49 -19.15 5.52
CA VAL A 217 -15.68 -17.74 5.92
C VAL A 217 -14.59 -16.86 5.28
N ILE A 218 -14.99 -15.83 4.56
CA ILE A 218 -14.09 -14.85 3.96
C ILE A 218 -14.21 -13.51 4.71
N LEU A 219 -13.14 -13.11 5.37
CA LEU A 219 -13.05 -11.81 6.02
C LEU A 219 -12.16 -10.87 5.19
N ARG A 220 -12.69 -9.71 4.83
CA ARG A 220 -11.96 -8.66 4.09
C ARG A 220 -11.48 -7.62 5.09
N CYS A 221 -10.18 -7.61 5.37
CA CYS A 221 -9.63 -6.67 6.34
C CYS A 221 -9.24 -5.34 5.70
N PHE A 222 -9.49 -4.30 6.46
CA PHE A 222 -9.24 -2.92 6.08
C PHE A 222 -8.82 -2.07 7.29
N LYS A 223 -8.25 -0.92 7.01
CA LYS A 223 -7.99 0.12 8.00
C LYS A 223 -8.98 1.25 7.77
N GLU A 224 -9.60 1.72 8.83
CA GLU A 224 -10.49 2.86 8.76
C GLU A 224 -9.74 4.14 8.38
N LEU A 225 -10.39 4.99 7.59
CA LEU A 225 -9.86 6.31 7.28
C LEU A 225 -10.07 7.21 8.50
N THR A 226 -9.00 7.56 9.17
CA THR A 226 -9.04 8.52 10.28
C THR A 226 -8.95 9.93 9.71
N LEU A 227 -10.07 10.64 9.71
CA LEU A 227 -10.15 12.04 9.26
C LEU A 227 -9.77 13.05 10.37
N SER A 228 -9.05 12.61 11.39
CA SER A 228 -8.57 13.51 12.45
C SER A 228 -7.58 14.51 11.88
N GLN A 229 -7.97 15.77 11.82
CA GLN A 229 -7.15 16.84 11.27
C GLN A 229 -6.29 17.48 12.33
N ARG A 230 -4.97 17.43 12.18
CA ARG A 230 -3.97 18.01 13.07
C ARG A 230 -2.76 18.48 12.28
N LEU A 231 -2.15 19.56 12.71
CA LEU A 231 -0.83 19.95 12.21
C LEU A 231 0.23 18.99 12.81
N ILE A 232 0.84 18.15 11.97
CA ILE A 232 1.86 17.18 12.39
C ILE A 232 3.24 17.85 12.49
N LYS A 233 3.55 18.69 11.48
CA LYS A 233 4.88 19.26 11.34
C LYS A 233 4.82 20.55 10.55
N SER A 234 5.68 21.47 10.94
CA SER A 234 6.03 22.65 10.16
C SER A 234 7.55 22.73 10.02
N GLU A 235 8.06 23.05 8.83
CA GLU A 235 9.50 23.17 8.62
C GLU A 235 9.84 24.18 7.52
N ARG A 236 11.01 24.76 7.65
CA ARG A 236 11.63 25.63 6.63
C ARG A 236 13.00 25.03 6.25
N PRO A 237 13.02 24.14 5.24
CA PRO A 237 14.25 23.45 4.86
C PRO A 237 15.30 24.41 4.29
N GLU A 238 14.86 25.44 3.59
CA GLU A 238 15.70 26.46 2.96
C GLU A 238 15.06 27.85 3.08
N PRO A 239 15.80 28.94 2.86
CA PRO A 239 15.30 30.31 3.02
C PRO A 239 14.06 30.62 2.17
N ARG A 240 13.96 30.05 0.96
CA ARG A 240 12.96 30.40 -0.05
C ARG A 240 11.65 29.63 0.05
N LYS A 241 11.56 28.59 0.92
CA LYS A 241 10.33 27.80 1.09
C LYS A 241 10.15 27.25 2.50
N PHE A 242 8.90 27.03 2.87
CA PHE A 242 8.50 26.33 4.07
C PHE A 242 7.29 25.44 3.81
N SER A 243 7.06 24.44 4.66
CA SER A 243 6.01 23.47 4.46
C SER A 243 5.24 23.19 5.74
N PHE A 244 3.94 22.89 5.58
CA PHE A 244 3.06 22.38 6.62
C PHE A 244 2.57 20.99 6.23
N TYR A 245 2.54 20.09 7.21
CA TYR A 245 2.08 18.70 7.05
C TYR A 245 0.93 18.46 8.02
N PHE A 246 -0.22 18.07 7.49
CA PHE A 246 -1.40 17.74 8.26
C PHE A 246 -1.65 16.22 8.23
N SER A 247 -2.36 15.71 9.23
CA SER A 247 -2.70 14.28 9.34
C SER A 247 -3.79 13.82 8.37
N ALA A 248 -4.61 14.75 7.90
CA ALA A 248 -5.69 14.51 6.96
C ALA A 248 -5.85 15.72 6.02
N PRO A 249 -6.39 15.53 4.80
CA PRO A 249 -6.69 16.63 3.91
C PRO A 249 -7.79 17.51 4.48
N ALA A 250 -7.71 18.82 4.21
CA ALA A 250 -8.74 19.80 4.51
C ALA A 250 -9.48 20.21 3.24
N ASP A 251 -10.68 20.79 3.39
CA ASP A 251 -11.46 21.33 2.27
C ASP A 251 -11.00 22.74 1.87
N SER A 252 -10.28 23.43 2.76
CA SER A 252 -9.81 24.80 2.53
C SER A 252 -8.37 24.99 3.02
N LEU A 253 -7.67 25.96 2.42
CA LEU A 253 -6.35 26.35 2.87
C LEU A 253 -6.39 26.97 4.26
N PRO A 254 -5.38 26.71 5.11
CA PRO A 254 -5.25 27.37 6.40
C PRO A 254 -5.00 28.88 6.20
N LEU A 255 -5.52 29.70 7.12
CA LEU A 255 -5.24 31.12 7.14
C LEU A 255 -3.89 31.38 7.80
N LEU A 256 -2.96 31.93 7.02
CA LEU A 256 -1.64 32.32 7.50
C LEU A 256 -1.60 33.85 7.67
N LYS A 257 -1.09 34.32 8.81
CA LYS A 257 -0.85 35.75 9.08
C LYS A 257 0.57 35.96 9.59
N GLY A 258 1.32 36.81 8.92
CA GLY A 258 2.66 37.23 9.35
C GLY A 258 2.63 38.00 10.67
N LEU A 259 3.59 37.75 11.56
CA LEU A 259 3.78 38.48 12.81
C LEU A 259 5.02 39.39 12.78
N ASN A 260 5.97 39.09 11.91
CA ASN A 260 7.19 39.90 11.72
C ASN A 260 7.47 40.19 10.24
N PHE A 261 6.55 39.89 9.35
CA PHE A 261 6.60 40.16 7.91
C PHE A 261 5.18 40.42 7.39
N ASP A 262 5.06 41.04 6.22
CA ASP A 262 3.81 41.19 5.49
C ASP A 262 3.57 39.91 4.63
N GLU A 263 2.43 39.29 4.79
CA GLU A 263 2.05 38.09 4.04
C GLU A 263 1.40 38.41 2.68
N THR A 264 1.06 39.67 2.41
CA THR A 264 0.36 40.08 1.19
C THR A 264 1.23 39.78 -0.04
N ASP A 265 0.71 38.93 -0.93
CA ASP A 265 1.39 38.49 -2.15
C ASP A 265 2.80 37.90 -1.96
N ALA A 266 3.17 37.57 -0.70
CA ALA A 266 4.51 37.08 -0.35
C ALA A 266 4.74 35.64 -0.78
N PHE A 267 3.67 34.86 -1.05
CA PHE A 267 3.77 33.42 -1.22
C PHE A 267 3.06 32.88 -2.48
N ILE A 268 3.64 31.80 -3.01
CA ILE A 268 2.94 30.89 -3.92
C ILE A 268 2.74 29.58 -3.18
N VAL A 269 1.50 29.06 -3.16
CA VAL A 269 1.15 27.83 -2.43
C VAL A 269 1.09 26.65 -3.40
N GLU A 270 1.88 25.64 -3.12
CA GLU A 270 1.92 24.36 -3.81
C GLU A 270 1.27 23.29 -2.95
N LYS A 271 0.56 22.35 -3.61
CA LYS A 271 -0.05 21.16 -3.01
C LYS A 271 0.64 19.90 -3.57
N PRO A 272 1.78 19.48 -3.04
CA PRO A 272 2.58 18.39 -3.65
C PRO A 272 1.84 17.05 -3.79
N THR A 273 0.84 16.81 -2.94
CA THR A 273 0.00 15.60 -2.99
C THR A 273 -1.28 15.79 -3.82
N GLY A 274 -1.50 16.98 -4.37
CA GLY A 274 -2.78 17.38 -4.98
C GLY A 274 -3.91 17.64 -3.96
N ARG A 275 -3.65 17.38 -2.65
CA ARG A 275 -4.61 17.56 -1.54
C ARG A 275 -4.08 18.58 -0.53
N ILE A 276 -4.96 19.08 0.34
CA ILE A 276 -4.62 20.04 1.40
C ILE A 276 -4.18 19.31 2.69
N ASP A 277 -3.34 18.29 2.56
CA ASP A 277 -2.67 17.59 3.66
C ASP A 277 -1.18 17.98 3.75
N THR A 278 -0.60 18.34 2.62
CA THR A 278 0.77 18.82 2.51
C THR A 278 0.77 20.11 1.72
N LEU A 279 1.23 21.18 2.36
CA LEU A 279 1.28 22.50 1.75
C LEU A 279 2.73 22.98 1.74
N GLN A 280 3.20 23.44 0.58
CA GLN A 280 4.49 24.07 0.43
C GLN A 280 4.30 25.52 -0.02
N TYR A 281 4.92 26.44 0.70
CA TYR A 281 4.87 27.87 0.43
C TYR A 281 6.22 28.33 -0.13
N TRP A 282 6.20 28.83 -1.34
CA TRP A 282 7.34 29.46 -1.99
C TRP A 282 7.32 30.95 -1.71
N ILE A 283 8.42 31.49 -1.15
CA ILE A 283 8.50 32.89 -0.73
C ILE A 283 8.99 33.73 -1.90
N ARG A 284 8.14 34.60 -2.43
CA ARG A 284 8.48 35.51 -3.53
C ARG A 284 9.21 36.76 -3.06
N ASP A 285 8.81 37.29 -1.90
CA ASP A 285 9.40 38.51 -1.34
C ASP A 285 10.80 38.27 -0.82
N SER A 286 11.74 39.04 -1.38
CA SER A 286 13.16 38.96 -1.02
C SER A 286 13.45 39.39 0.42
N LEU A 287 12.70 40.34 0.97
CA LEU A 287 12.83 40.77 2.35
C LEU A 287 12.42 39.64 3.31
N VAL A 288 11.37 38.88 2.95
CA VAL A 288 10.88 37.80 3.77
C VAL A 288 11.79 36.57 3.71
N TYR A 289 12.27 36.17 2.53
CA TYR A 289 13.12 34.96 2.46
C TYR A 289 14.53 35.20 3.05
N GLN A 290 15.00 36.46 3.16
CA GLN A 290 16.27 36.79 3.81
C GLN A 290 16.21 36.76 5.34
N MET A 291 14.99 36.74 5.94
CA MET A 291 14.85 36.66 7.39
C MET A 291 15.26 35.28 7.92
N ASP A 292 16.08 35.24 8.95
CA ASP A 292 16.50 34.00 9.61
C ASP A 292 15.32 33.26 10.22
N THR A 293 14.39 34.02 10.82
CA THR A 293 13.23 33.46 11.50
C THR A 293 11.95 34.12 11.02
N LEU A 294 11.01 33.33 10.52
CA LEU A 294 9.65 33.75 10.23
C LEU A 294 8.76 33.42 11.43
N LYS A 295 8.04 34.44 11.92
CA LYS A 295 7.01 34.28 12.95
C LYS A 295 5.66 34.52 12.31
N MET A 296 4.73 33.58 12.51
CA MET A 296 3.38 33.63 11.94
C MET A 296 2.36 32.97 12.81
N SER A 297 1.11 33.36 12.67
CA SER A 297 -0.04 32.62 13.17
C SER A 297 -0.65 31.82 12.05
N LEU A 298 -1.00 30.57 12.32
CA LEU A 298 -1.64 29.65 11.40
C LEU A 298 -2.97 29.22 11.97
N THR A 299 -4.08 29.58 11.33
CA THR A 299 -5.42 29.17 11.72
C THR A 299 -5.91 28.09 10.77
N TYR A 300 -6.25 26.94 11.31
CA TYR A 300 -6.68 25.74 10.56
C TYR A 300 -7.76 24.98 11.34
N LEU A 301 -8.46 24.07 10.65
CA LEU A 301 -9.42 23.19 11.32
C LEU A 301 -8.67 22.07 12.05
N TYR A 302 -9.00 21.86 13.30
CA TYR A 302 -8.42 20.86 14.18
C TYR A 302 -9.52 19.95 14.72
N THR A 303 -9.28 18.64 14.73
CA THR A 303 -10.21 17.69 15.36
C THR A 303 -9.97 17.65 16.86
N ASP A 304 -10.98 18.05 17.63
CA ASP A 304 -10.95 18.05 19.09
C ASP A 304 -11.15 16.65 19.70
N THR A 305 -11.23 16.59 21.03
CA THR A 305 -11.42 15.32 21.76
C THR A 305 -12.83 14.72 21.60
N LEU A 306 -13.77 15.48 21.05
CA LEU A 306 -15.13 15.04 20.73
C LEU A 306 -15.27 14.68 19.24
N ASN A 307 -14.16 14.56 18.50
CA ASN A 307 -14.10 14.33 17.06
C ASN A 307 -14.80 15.43 16.23
N GLN A 308 -14.89 16.66 16.76
CA GLN A 308 -15.45 17.79 16.02
C GLN A 308 -14.35 18.65 15.43
N LEU A 309 -14.56 19.15 14.20
CA LEU A 309 -13.66 20.10 13.55
C LEU A 309 -13.88 21.50 14.12
N VAL A 310 -12.89 22.01 14.84
CA VAL A 310 -12.92 23.34 15.43
C VAL A 310 -11.75 24.18 14.89
N PRO A 311 -11.92 25.51 14.72
CA PRO A 311 -10.83 26.40 14.34
C PRO A 311 -9.77 26.44 15.46
N ARG A 312 -8.52 26.24 15.08
CA ARG A 312 -7.36 26.36 15.97
C ARG A 312 -6.34 27.30 15.38
N THR A 313 -5.77 28.16 16.22
CA THR A 313 -4.70 29.08 15.82
C THR A 313 -3.44 28.74 16.60
N ASP A 314 -2.39 28.37 15.89
CA ASP A 314 -1.07 28.12 16.45
C ASP A 314 -0.09 29.22 16.03
N THR A 315 0.79 29.64 16.94
CA THR A 315 1.88 30.55 16.65
C THR A 315 3.14 29.77 16.32
N LEU A 316 3.64 29.93 15.12
CA LEU A 316 4.77 29.18 14.57
C LEU A 316 6.01 30.07 14.46
N LYS A 317 7.18 29.47 14.72
CA LYS A 317 8.50 30.06 14.47
C LYS A 317 9.27 29.14 13.53
N LEU A 318 9.47 29.58 12.31
CA LEU A 318 10.17 28.82 11.28
C LEU A 318 11.57 29.37 11.07
N VAL A 319 12.57 28.60 11.46
CA VAL A 319 13.99 28.92 11.25
C VAL A 319 14.48 28.10 10.04
N SER A 320 15.19 28.72 9.13
CA SER A 320 15.80 28.02 8.00
C SER A 320 16.83 26.98 8.48
N LYS A 321 16.73 25.75 8.01
CA LYS A 321 17.72 24.69 8.30
C LYS A 321 19.05 24.96 7.59
N LEU A 322 19.02 25.59 6.43
CA LEU A 322 20.20 26.10 5.74
C LEU A 322 20.53 27.45 6.35
N ARG A 323 21.57 27.50 7.17
CA ARG A 323 22.07 28.78 7.69
C ARG A 323 22.54 29.67 6.55
N PRO A 324 22.20 30.96 6.55
CA PRO A 324 22.89 31.91 5.68
C PRO A 324 24.39 31.77 5.95
N LYS A 325 25.17 31.68 4.88
CA LYS A 325 26.63 31.61 4.99
C LYS A 325 27.11 32.83 5.72
N SER A 326 28.00 32.66 6.68
CA SER A 326 28.61 33.78 7.38
C SER A 326 29.40 34.65 6.39
N GLU A 327 29.59 35.94 6.70
CA GLU A 327 30.39 36.83 5.85
C GLU A 327 31.75 36.25 5.49
N LYS A 328 32.41 35.58 6.45
CA LYS A 328 33.66 34.84 6.21
C LYS A 328 33.56 33.68 5.23
N GLU A 329 32.42 32.99 5.21
CA GLU A 329 32.17 31.88 4.27
C GLU A 329 31.85 32.42 2.88
N LEU A 330 31.11 33.53 2.80
CA LEU A 330 30.83 34.25 1.56
C LEU A 330 32.10 34.84 0.96
N GLU A 331 32.97 35.38 1.78
CA GLU A 331 34.26 35.93 1.36
C GLU A 331 35.20 34.83 0.83
N LYS A 332 35.29 33.69 1.54
CA LYS A 332 36.04 32.53 1.06
C LYS A 332 35.46 31.92 -0.24
N GLU A 333 34.15 31.96 -0.39
CA GLU A 333 33.50 31.48 -1.63
C GLU A 333 33.74 32.45 -2.79
N ARG A 334 33.72 33.77 -2.53
CA ARG A 334 34.09 34.78 -3.51
C ARG A 334 35.55 34.62 -3.94
N GLU A 335 36.48 34.49 -2.99
CA GLU A 335 37.89 34.24 -3.29
C GLU A 335 38.10 32.92 -4.07
N LYS A 336 37.33 31.87 -3.74
CA LYS A 336 37.42 30.60 -4.46
C LYS A 336 36.90 30.73 -5.88
N LYS A 337 35.76 31.41 -6.07
CA LYS A 337 35.21 31.71 -7.40
C LYS A 337 36.14 32.60 -8.22
N GLU A 338 36.74 33.61 -7.63
CA GLU A 338 37.76 34.45 -8.31
C GLU A 338 38.97 33.64 -8.78
N LYS A 339 39.47 32.75 -7.92
CA LYS A 339 40.61 31.87 -8.27
C LYS A 339 40.25 30.86 -9.36
N GLU A 340 39.01 30.32 -9.34
CA GLU A 340 38.49 29.44 -10.39
C GLU A 340 38.27 30.19 -11.71
N LEU A 341 37.75 31.42 -11.64
CA LEU A 341 37.57 32.32 -12.77
C LEU A 341 38.92 32.70 -13.41
N GLU A 342 39.94 33.06 -12.61
CA GLU A 342 41.28 33.32 -13.12
C GLU A 342 41.92 32.11 -13.78
N LYS A 343 41.75 30.91 -13.20
CA LYS A 343 42.23 29.66 -13.80
C LYS A 343 41.52 29.37 -15.13
N ALA A 344 40.21 29.59 -15.19
CA ALA A 344 39.41 29.40 -16.40
C ALA A 344 39.81 30.40 -17.50
N LYS A 345 40.01 31.70 -17.14
CA LYS A 345 40.54 32.73 -18.08
C LYS A 345 41.91 32.37 -18.63
N LYS A 346 42.85 31.97 -17.78
CA LYS A 346 44.21 31.55 -18.16
C LYS A 346 44.19 30.28 -19.04
N LYS A 347 43.22 29.38 -18.83
CA LYS A 347 43.06 28.21 -19.66
C LYS A 347 42.51 28.56 -21.05
N ALA A 348 41.48 29.41 -21.11
CA ALA A 348 40.90 29.88 -22.37
C ALA A 348 41.95 30.64 -23.20
N GLU A 349 42.77 31.51 -22.57
CA GLU A 349 43.85 32.24 -23.21
C GLU A 349 44.92 31.29 -23.80
N LYS A 350 45.28 30.21 -23.08
CA LYS A 350 46.19 29.17 -23.58
C LYS A 350 45.62 28.37 -24.76
N GLU A 351 44.28 28.21 -24.80
CA GLU A 351 43.57 27.52 -25.89
C GLU A 351 43.22 28.46 -27.07
N GLY A 352 43.56 29.75 -26.99
CA GLY A 352 43.25 30.75 -28.01
C GLY A 352 41.78 31.05 -28.18
N LYS A 353 40.97 30.82 -27.09
CA LYS A 353 39.53 31.06 -27.06
C LYS A 353 39.21 32.23 -26.16
N GLU A 354 38.21 33.01 -26.53
CA GLU A 354 37.67 34.06 -25.65
C GLU A 354 36.95 33.43 -24.46
N TYR A 355 37.25 33.88 -23.25
CA TYR A 355 36.59 33.40 -22.04
C TYR A 355 35.18 33.97 -21.96
N VAL A 356 34.17 33.09 -21.97
CA VAL A 356 32.79 33.46 -21.70
C VAL A 356 32.44 32.99 -20.30
N GLU A 357 31.93 33.90 -19.47
CA GLU A 357 31.51 33.58 -18.12
C GLU A 357 30.32 32.61 -18.17
N PRO A 358 30.34 31.47 -17.45
CA PRO A 358 29.25 30.51 -17.47
C PRO A 358 27.98 31.15 -16.88
N THR A 359 26.96 31.27 -17.72
CA THR A 359 25.65 31.77 -17.31
C THR A 359 24.96 30.68 -16.47
N VAL A 360 24.41 31.08 -15.32
CA VAL A 360 23.61 30.18 -14.49
C VAL A 360 22.18 30.23 -14.98
N PHE A 361 21.70 29.10 -15.46
CA PHE A 361 20.33 28.95 -15.95
C PHE A 361 19.40 28.31 -14.90
N LEU A 362 18.10 28.55 -15.05
CA LEU A 362 17.06 27.83 -14.33
C LEU A 362 17.06 26.38 -14.80
N PRO A 363 17.28 25.40 -13.90
CA PRO A 363 17.24 24.01 -14.28
C PRO A 363 15.82 23.60 -14.69
N VAL A 364 15.71 22.86 -15.80
CA VAL A 364 14.47 22.26 -16.29
C VAL A 364 14.74 20.81 -16.65
N ASP A 365 13.90 19.91 -16.13
CA ASP A 365 13.89 18.52 -16.54
C ASP A 365 12.79 18.31 -17.58
N VAL A 366 13.17 17.79 -18.75
CA VAL A 366 12.26 17.61 -19.89
C VAL A 366 12.09 16.12 -20.17
N TYR A 367 10.92 15.62 -19.85
CA TYR A 367 10.49 14.29 -20.24
C TYR A 367 10.02 14.33 -21.70
N ALA A 368 10.83 13.79 -22.58
CA ALA A 368 10.52 13.53 -23.98
C ALA A 368 11.32 12.28 -24.38
N PRO A 369 10.75 11.08 -24.22
CA PRO A 369 11.44 9.83 -24.53
C PRO A 369 11.69 9.72 -26.02
N GLY A 370 12.85 9.16 -26.43
CA GLY A 370 13.21 9.03 -27.85
C GLY A 370 12.20 8.22 -28.69
N THR A 371 11.41 7.37 -28.05
CA THR A 371 10.22 6.72 -28.62
C THR A 371 9.04 6.99 -27.68
N MET A 372 8.03 7.70 -28.16
CA MET A 372 6.90 8.20 -27.39
C MET A 372 5.63 7.42 -27.73
N ASP A 373 4.80 7.16 -26.76
CA ASP A 373 3.50 6.56 -26.97
C ASP A 373 2.50 7.57 -27.57
N ILE A 374 1.55 7.10 -28.40
CA ILE A 374 0.59 7.97 -29.10
C ILE A 374 -0.35 8.74 -28.16
N TYR A 375 -0.48 8.31 -26.92
CA TYR A 375 -1.30 8.94 -25.87
C TYR A 375 -0.47 9.71 -24.84
N ASP A 376 0.85 9.76 -25.04
CA ASP A 376 1.79 10.41 -24.12
C ASP A 376 1.91 11.93 -24.44
N TYR A 377 2.60 12.64 -23.59
CA TYR A 377 2.83 14.08 -23.70
C TYR A 377 4.25 14.41 -23.26
N ILE A 378 4.78 15.55 -23.71
CA ILE A 378 6.05 16.07 -23.22
C ILE A 378 5.78 16.80 -21.92
N SER A 379 6.62 16.60 -20.88
CA SER A 379 6.50 17.39 -19.66
C SER A 379 7.81 18.09 -19.31
N LEU A 380 7.69 19.36 -18.89
CA LEU A 380 8.75 20.17 -18.38
C LEU A 380 8.56 20.35 -16.87
N THR A 381 9.55 19.99 -16.08
CA THR A 381 9.51 20.16 -14.62
C THR A 381 10.62 21.10 -14.20
N PHE A 382 10.23 22.21 -13.56
CA PHE A 382 11.14 23.26 -13.08
C PHE A 382 11.48 23.08 -11.62
N THR A 383 12.58 23.68 -11.18
CA THR A 383 13.04 23.61 -9.78
C THR A 383 12.41 24.67 -8.89
N GLU A 384 11.74 25.67 -9.47
CA GLU A 384 11.01 26.74 -8.80
C GLU A 384 9.79 27.16 -9.65
N PRO A 385 8.76 27.80 -9.08
CA PRO A 385 7.63 28.30 -9.86
C PRO A 385 8.06 29.31 -10.91
N LEU A 386 7.35 29.35 -12.02
CA LEU A 386 7.61 30.33 -13.09
C LEU A 386 6.96 31.68 -12.78
N ALA A 387 7.69 32.75 -13.07
CA ALA A 387 7.20 34.12 -13.06
C ALA A 387 6.62 34.51 -14.43
N SER A 388 7.23 34.01 -15.51
CA SER A 388 6.77 34.30 -16.87
C SER A 388 7.11 33.15 -17.82
N VAL A 389 6.27 33.04 -18.86
CA VAL A 389 6.41 32.09 -19.98
C VAL A 389 6.31 32.90 -21.27
N ALA A 390 7.25 32.71 -22.18
CA ALA A 390 7.23 33.31 -23.51
C ALA A 390 6.80 32.28 -24.56
N ASP A 391 5.49 32.09 -24.74
CA ASP A 391 4.91 31.04 -25.59
C ASP A 391 5.45 31.06 -27.03
N SER A 392 5.76 32.24 -27.56
CA SER A 392 6.30 32.41 -28.92
C SER A 392 7.69 31.82 -29.12
N THR A 393 8.37 31.38 -28.06
CA THR A 393 9.72 30.80 -28.08
C THR A 393 9.71 29.30 -27.87
N ILE A 394 8.53 28.68 -27.86
CA ILE A 394 8.32 27.24 -27.75
C ILE A 394 7.89 26.72 -29.11
N HIS A 395 8.60 25.73 -29.63
CA HIS A 395 8.35 25.20 -30.96
C HIS A 395 8.22 23.68 -30.93
N LEU A 396 7.17 23.18 -31.59
CA LEU A 396 7.02 21.77 -31.90
C LEU A 396 7.02 21.61 -33.41
N LYS A 397 7.89 20.74 -33.94
CA LYS A 397 8.01 20.51 -35.37
C LYS A 397 7.93 19.02 -35.69
N GLN A 398 7.22 18.70 -36.76
CA GLN A 398 7.13 17.37 -37.35
C GLN A 398 8.03 17.27 -38.57
N LYS A 399 8.62 16.10 -38.81
CA LYS A 399 9.44 15.84 -39.96
C LYS A 399 8.60 15.33 -41.11
N ILE A 400 8.34 16.19 -42.09
CA ILE A 400 7.56 15.88 -43.32
C ILE A 400 8.47 16.01 -44.51
N ASP A 401 8.58 14.95 -45.35
CA ASP A 401 9.45 14.93 -46.54
C ASP A 401 10.89 15.41 -46.27
N SER A 402 11.46 14.97 -45.15
CA SER A 402 12.82 15.34 -44.69
C SER A 402 12.97 16.79 -44.20
N LEU A 403 11.92 17.58 -44.19
CA LEU A 403 11.90 18.96 -43.68
C LEU A 403 11.14 19.05 -42.33
N TRP A 404 11.62 19.90 -41.45
CA TRP A 404 10.93 20.20 -40.21
C TRP A 404 9.87 21.28 -40.43
N ARG A 405 8.60 21.00 -40.05
CA ARG A 405 7.47 21.93 -40.16
C ARG A 405 6.82 22.11 -38.79
N ASP A 406 6.48 23.33 -38.46
CA ASP A 406 5.78 23.63 -37.21
C ASP A 406 4.38 22.99 -37.20
N VAL A 407 4.02 22.42 -36.04
CA VAL A 407 2.72 21.82 -35.78
C VAL A 407 2.08 22.45 -34.55
N PRO A 408 0.74 22.55 -34.50
CA PRO A 408 0.04 23.09 -33.34
C PRO A 408 0.23 22.18 -32.11
N PHE A 409 0.26 22.81 -30.94
CA PHE A 409 0.32 22.13 -29.65
C PHE A 409 -0.30 22.99 -28.57
N ASP A 410 -0.72 22.36 -27.48
CA ASP A 410 -1.18 23.02 -26.28
C ASP A 410 -0.10 22.95 -25.21
N PHE A 411 0.28 24.10 -24.64
CA PHE A 411 1.21 24.21 -23.51
C PHE A 411 0.44 24.56 -22.25
N ILE A 412 0.22 23.58 -21.35
CA ILE A 412 -0.72 23.71 -20.24
C ILE A 412 -0.01 23.43 -18.92
N PRO A 413 -0.20 24.28 -17.87
CA PRO A 413 0.29 23.97 -16.52
C PRO A 413 -0.42 22.72 -15.98
N ASP A 414 0.34 21.86 -15.28
CA ASP A 414 -0.21 20.69 -14.62
C ASP A 414 -1.11 21.12 -13.44
N SER A 415 -2.31 20.56 -13.35
CA SER A 415 -3.28 20.93 -12.31
C SER A 415 -2.89 20.51 -10.90
N LEU A 416 -2.03 19.49 -10.77
CA LEU A 416 -1.60 18.91 -9.50
C LEU A 416 -0.17 19.33 -9.10
N ASN A 417 0.65 19.70 -10.09
CA ASN A 417 2.06 20.03 -9.85
C ASN A 417 2.41 21.41 -10.41
N LEU A 418 2.49 22.39 -9.53
CA LEU A 418 2.83 23.79 -9.86
C LEU A 418 4.14 23.96 -10.66
N MET A 419 5.09 23.03 -10.50
CA MET A 419 6.38 23.04 -11.17
C MET A 419 6.36 22.41 -12.55
N ARG A 420 5.24 21.80 -12.97
CA ARG A 420 5.15 21.03 -14.21
C ARG A 420 4.27 21.73 -15.22
N TYR A 421 4.73 21.68 -16.47
CA TYR A 421 3.97 22.09 -17.65
C TYR A 421 3.98 20.96 -18.65
N ASN A 422 2.84 20.72 -19.29
CA ASN A 422 2.67 19.63 -20.24
C ASN A 422 2.42 20.19 -21.64
N VAL A 423 3.01 19.52 -22.65
CA VAL A 423 2.81 19.79 -24.07
C VAL A 423 1.99 18.66 -24.66
N TYR A 424 0.81 18.98 -25.14
CA TYR A 424 -0.10 18.06 -25.83
C TYR A 424 -0.16 18.43 -27.32
N ALA A 425 -0.17 17.45 -28.19
CA ALA A 425 -0.36 17.62 -29.61
C ALA A 425 -1.08 16.40 -30.21
N ASP A 426 -1.61 16.56 -31.40
CA ASP A 426 -2.15 15.45 -32.19
C ASP A 426 -0.99 14.69 -32.84
N TRP A 427 -0.49 13.68 -32.12
CA TRP A 427 0.64 12.90 -32.55
C TRP A 427 0.28 12.00 -33.74
N GLU A 428 0.93 12.19 -34.89
CA GLU A 428 0.80 11.27 -36.01
C GLU A 428 1.66 10.01 -35.78
N PRO A 429 1.05 8.80 -35.77
CA PRO A 429 1.76 7.57 -35.52
C PRO A 429 2.87 7.29 -36.54
N GLY A 430 4.05 6.93 -36.05
CA GLY A 430 5.21 6.58 -36.87
C GLY A 430 6.05 7.78 -37.32
N GLU A 431 5.59 9.00 -37.04
CA GLU A 431 6.31 10.21 -37.45
C GLU A 431 7.33 10.66 -36.38
N SER A 432 8.28 11.49 -36.81
CA SER A 432 9.35 12.04 -35.99
C SER A 432 9.09 13.51 -35.68
N TYR A 433 9.36 13.89 -34.44
CA TYR A 433 9.14 15.25 -33.94
C TYR A 433 10.41 15.81 -33.31
N THR A 434 10.52 17.13 -33.29
CA THR A 434 11.49 17.87 -32.46
C THR A 434 10.76 18.90 -31.62
N PHE A 435 11.03 18.89 -30.34
CA PHE A 435 10.58 19.90 -29.39
C PHE A 435 11.76 20.83 -29.09
N GLU A 436 11.59 22.11 -29.35
CA GLU A 436 12.63 23.13 -29.20
C GLU A 436 12.10 24.27 -28.33
N VAL A 437 12.90 24.73 -27.40
CA VAL A 437 12.64 25.88 -26.56
C VAL A 437 13.85 26.80 -26.65
N ASP A 438 13.62 28.05 -26.96
CA ASP A 438 14.71 29.04 -27.06
C ASP A 438 15.25 29.39 -25.67
N SER A 439 16.47 29.89 -25.63
CA SER A 439 17.03 30.44 -24.41
C SER A 439 16.16 31.59 -23.91
N THR A 440 15.98 31.70 -22.60
CA THR A 440 15.16 32.71 -21.92
C THR A 440 13.64 32.58 -22.08
N ALA A 441 13.14 31.46 -22.60
CA ALA A 441 11.69 31.19 -22.75
C ALA A 441 10.92 31.20 -21.42
N PHE A 442 11.55 30.73 -20.37
CA PHE A 442 10.96 30.63 -19.03
C PHE A 442 11.79 31.42 -18.03
N GLN A 443 11.13 32.19 -17.18
CA GLN A 443 11.75 32.87 -16.06
C GLN A 443 11.18 32.36 -14.74
N GLY A 444 12.04 31.90 -13.85
CA GLY A 444 11.67 31.54 -12.47
C GLY A 444 11.38 32.75 -11.61
N ILE A 445 10.67 32.54 -10.49
CA ILE A 445 10.31 33.64 -9.55
C ILE A 445 11.51 34.31 -8.91
N TYR A 446 12.70 33.72 -8.98
CA TYR A 446 13.95 34.30 -8.48
C TYR A 446 14.84 34.88 -9.57
N GLY A 447 14.30 35.05 -10.78
CA GLY A 447 14.89 35.80 -11.86
C GLY A 447 15.84 35.03 -12.77
N LEU A 448 16.06 33.73 -12.54
CA LEU A 448 16.82 32.89 -13.46
C LEU A 448 16.00 32.56 -14.70
N PHE A 449 16.66 32.51 -15.86
CA PHE A 449 16.06 32.06 -17.12
C PHE A 449 16.53 30.67 -17.48
N THR A 450 15.72 29.96 -18.26
CA THR A 450 16.12 28.66 -18.82
C THR A 450 17.13 28.82 -19.97
N ASP A 451 17.95 27.80 -20.15
CA ASP A 451 18.73 27.63 -21.39
C ASP A 451 17.86 27.00 -22.47
N LYS A 452 18.37 27.01 -23.71
CA LYS A 452 17.72 26.33 -24.84
C LYS A 452 17.57 24.84 -24.59
N VAL A 453 16.44 24.29 -25.02
CA VAL A 453 16.16 22.86 -24.97
C VAL A 453 15.90 22.36 -26.40
N LYS A 454 16.45 21.20 -26.74
CA LYS A 454 16.07 20.47 -27.97
C LYS A 454 15.95 18.99 -27.65
N LYS A 455 14.79 18.40 -28.02
CA LYS A 455 14.51 16.98 -27.87
C LYS A 455 13.91 16.43 -29.17
N GLU A 456 14.51 15.39 -29.70
CA GLU A 456 13.98 14.68 -30.88
C GLU A 456 13.43 13.33 -30.44
N PHE A 457 12.27 12.95 -30.96
CA PHE A 457 11.60 11.70 -30.63
C PHE A 457 10.76 11.20 -31.82
N LYS A 458 10.38 9.94 -31.75
CA LYS A 458 9.52 9.29 -32.72
C LYS A 458 8.28 8.74 -32.02
N VAL A 459 7.11 8.93 -32.62
CA VAL A 459 5.86 8.36 -32.12
C VAL A 459 5.70 6.93 -32.60
N LYS A 460 5.29 6.02 -31.72
CA LYS A 460 5.04 4.62 -32.05
C LYS A 460 3.92 4.46 -33.06
N LYS A 461 3.98 3.37 -33.83
CA LYS A 461 2.90 2.99 -34.74
C LYS A 461 1.83 2.17 -34.03
N PRO A 462 0.56 2.17 -34.51
CA PRO A 462 -0.50 1.36 -33.91
C PRO A 462 -0.18 -0.13 -33.83
N GLU A 463 0.58 -0.68 -34.79
CA GLU A 463 0.97 -2.08 -34.83
C GLU A 463 1.99 -2.46 -33.75
N GLU A 464 2.59 -1.49 -33.06
CA GLU A 464 3.50 -1.73 -31.95
C GLU A 464 2.75 -1.98 -30.63
N TYR A 465 1.43 -1.74 -30.61
CA TYR A 465 0.56 -1.96 -29.46
C TYR A 465 -0.29 -3.21 -29.60
N GLY A 466 -0.84 -3.67 -28.49
CA GLY A 466 -1.95 -4.61 -28.45
C GLY A 466 -3.14 -4.02 -27.70
N GLN A 467 -4.23 -4.78 -27.63
CA GLN A 467 -5.46 -4.37 -26.96
C GLN A 467 -5.96 -5.49 -26.06
N ILE A 468 -6.61 -5.12 -24.95
CA ILE A 468 -7.26 -6.08 -24.04
C ILE A 468 -8.71 -5.63 -23.81
N PHE A 469 -9.62 -6.54 -24.02
CA PHE A 469 -11.06 -6.35 -23.82
C PHE A 469 -11.58 -7.33 -22.80
N PHE A 470 -12.32 -6.84 -21.82
CA PHE A 470 -13.02 -7.67 -20.86
C PHE A 470 -14.53 -7.55 -21.07
N ASP A 471 -15.18 -8.69 -21.30
CA ASP A 471 -16.65 -8.83 -21.22
C ASP A 471 -16.99 -9.18 -19.77
N VAL A 472 -17.42 -8.18 -18.98
CA VAL A 472 -17.60 -8.27 -17.53
C VAL A 472 -19.05 -8.59 -17.20
N SER A 473 -19.27 -9.53 -16.28
CA SER A 473 -20.60 -9.84 -15.73
C SER A 473 -20.57 -9.90 -14.21
N GLY A 474 -21.67 -9.50 -13.57
CA GLY A 474 -21.82 -9.45 -12.11
C GLY A 474 -21.31 -8.15 -11.46
N ALA A 475 -20.71 -7.24 -12.21
CA ALA A 475 -20.23 -5.95 -11.70
C ALA A 475 -21.36 -4.93 -11.52
N ASP A 476 -21.17 -4.00 -10.60
CA ASP A 476 -22.06 -2.85 -10.38
C ASP A 476 -21.94 -1.84 -11.53
N SER A 477 -22.96 -0.96 -11.64
CA SER A 477 -23.06 0.01 -12.74
C SER A 477 -21.97 1.07 -12.76
N LEU A 478 -21.34 1.36 -11.63
CA LEU A 478 -20.26 2.33 -11.47
C LEU A 478 -18.88 1.67 -11.34
N ALA A 479 -18.80 0.35 -11.58
CA ALA A 479 -17.55 -0.39 -11.48
C ALA A 479 -16.51 0.12 -12.49
N PHE A 480 -15.25 0.03 -12.10
CA PHE A 480 -14.12 0.27 -12.98
C PHE A 480 -13.08 -0.85 -12.89
N VAL A 481 -12.28 -0.97 -13.93
CA VAL A 481 -11.21 -1.97 -14.00
C VAL A 481 -9.86 -1.27 -14.04
N ASP A 482 -9.00 -1.65 -13.11
CA ASP A 482 -7.57 -1.35 -13.14
C ASP A 482 -6.83 -2.43 -13.91
N LEU A 483 -6.13 -2.05 -14.95
CA LEU A 483 -5.12 -2.90 -15.58
C LEU A 483 -3.80 -2.75 -14.83
N LEU A 484 -3.21 -3.87 -14.41
CA LEU A 484 -2.05 -3.93 -13.53
C LEU A 484 -0.84 -4.51 -14.26
N ASP A 485 0.35 -4.02 -13.94
CA ASP A 485 1.61 -4.62 -14.39
C ASP A 485 2.01 -5.85 -13.55
N ALA A 486 3.15 -6.43 -13.86
CA ALA A 486 3.69 -7.60 -13.14
C ALA A 486 4.05 -7.31 -11.67
N GLN A 487 4.08 -6.06 -11.23
CA GLN A 487 4.34 -5.60 -9.87
C GLN A 487 3.06 -5.22 -9.11
N ASP A 488 1.87 -5.50 -9.66
CA ASP A 488 0.56 -5.13 -9.09
C ASP A 488 0.35 -3.59 -9.03
N LYS A 489 1.02 -2.86 -9.93
CA LYS A 489 0.88 -1.41 -10.07
C LYS A 489 -0.10 -1.09 -11.19
N VAL A 490 -0.97 -0.11 -10.96
CA VAL A 490 -1.96 0.34 -11.96
C VAL A 490 -1.24 0.99 -13.15
N VAL A 491 -1.50 0.46 -14.33
CA VAL A 491 -1.04 0.99 -15.63
C VAL A 491 -2.11 1.90 -16.22
N ARG A 492 -3.35 1.47 -16.16
CA ARG A 492 -4.51 2.21 -16.68
C ARG A 492 -5.79 1.79 -15.96
N THR A 493 -6.70 2.74 -15.78
CA THR A 493 -8.05 2.52 -15.23
C THR A 493 -9.08 2.88 -16.30
N VAL A 494 -10.09 2.05 -16.47
CA VAL A 494 -11.24 2.32 -17.34
C VAL A 494 -12.55 1.96 -16.64
N PRO A 495 -13.63 2.72 -16.84
CA PRO A 495 -14.95 2.35 -16.34
C PRO A 495 -15.48 1.13 -17.07
N VAL A 496 -16.35 0.36 -16.39
CA VAL A 496 -17.14 -0.69 -17.03
C VAL A 496 -18.36 -0.06 -17.68
N VAL A 497 -18.41 -0.03 -19.02
CA VAL A 497 -19.52 0.54 -19.79
C VAL A 497 -20.18 -0.56 -20.62
N ASN A 498 -21.50 -0.71 -20.51
CA ASN A 498 -22.25 -1.77 -21.21
C ASN A 498 -21.63 -3.18 -21.02
N SER A 499 -21.26 -3.49 -19.78
CA SER A 499 -20.60 -4.76 -19.43
C SER A 499 -19.24 -4.97 -20.09
N ARG A 500 -18.55 -3.92 -20.50
CA ARG A 500 -17.21 -3.99 -21.11
C ARG A 500 -16.22 -3.06 -20.43
N ALA A 501 -14.96 -3.50 -20.40
CA ALA A 501 -13.80 -2.69 -20.05
C ALA A 501 -12.75 -2.84 -21.15
N ASP A 502 -12.55 -1.78 -21.94
CA ASP A 502 -11.75 -1.79 -23.15
C ASP A 502 -10.43 -1.02 -22.95
N PHE A 503 -9.32 -1.70 -23.15
CA PHE A 503 -7.97 -1.14 -23.04
C PHE A 503 -7.29 -1.12 -24.42
N TYR A 504 -7.15 0.06 -24.99
CA TYR A 504 -6.55 0.30 -26.29
C TYR A 504 -5.07 0.71 -26.16
N PHE A 505 -4.28 0.49 -27.17
CA PHE A 505 -2.90 0.97 -27.29
C PHE A 505 -2.02 0.62 -26.09
N LEU A 506 -2.03 -0.64 -25.68
CA LEU A 506 -1.19 -1.14 -24.61
C LEU A 506 0.16 -1.59 -25.16
N ASN A 507 1.22 -1.27 -24.45
CA ASN A 507 2.54 -1.84 -24.78
C ASN A 507 2.55 -3.36 -24.59
N PRO A 508 3.28 -4.14 -25.41
CA PRO A 508 3.45 -5.57 -25.18
C PRO A 508 3.99 -5.85 -23.77
N GLY A 509 3.42 -6.83 -23.09
CA GLY A 509 3.81 -7.13 -21.72
C GLY A 509 2.85 -8.09 -21.00
N LYS A 510 3.12 -8.30 -19.71
CA LYS A 510 2.26 -9.10 -18.84
C LYS A 510 1.35 -8.20 -18.02
N TYR A 511 0.07 -8.48 -18.08
CA TYR A 511 -0.97 -7.71 -17.42
C TYR A 511 -1.85 -8.58 -16.55
N SER A 512 -2.38 -7.99 -15.51
CA SER A 512 -3.45 -8.54 -14.68
C SER A 512 -4.56 -7.50 -14.58
N ALA A 513 -5.77 -7.91 -14.20
CA ALA A 513 -6.89 -7.00 -14.05
C ALA A 513 -7.50 -7.11 -12.65
N ARG A 514 -7.87 -5.95 -12.11
CA ARG A 514 -8.59 -5.79 -10.86
C ARG A 514 -9.83 -4.94 -11.09
N LEU A 515 -10.99 -5.44 -10.73
CA LEU A 515 -12.25 -4.71 -10.78
C LEU A 515 -12.58 -4.19 -9.38
N ILE A 516 -13.09 -2.99 -9.32
CA ILE A 516 -13.58 -2.33 -8.10
C ILE A 516 -15.03 -1.93 -8.32
N ASN A 517 -15.92 -2.38 -7.44
CA ASN A 517 -17.30 -1.93 -7.39
C ASN A 517 -17.36 -0.60 -6.64
N ASP A 518 -17.29 0.50 -7.38
CA ASP A 518 -17.32 1.87 -6.86
C ASP A 518 -18.77 2.25 -6.53
N ARG A 519 -19.11 2.31 -5.25
CA ARG A 519 -20.50 2.57 -4.82
C ARG A 519 -20.92 4.02 -4.95
N ASN A 520 -19.99 4.95 -4.85
CA ASN A 520 -20.25 6.38 -4.83
C ASN A 520 -19.83 7.10 -6.12
N GLY A 521 -19.18 6.40 -7.06
CA GLY A 521 -18.78 6.94 -8.36
C GLY A 521 -17.63 7.93 -8.29
N ASN A 522 -16.77 7.84 -7.26
CA ASN A 522 -15.66 8.77 -7.11
C ASN A 522 -14.37 8.34 -7.84
N GLY A 523 -14.37 7.15 -8.47
CA GLY A 523 -13.26 6.62 -9.26
C GLY A 523 -12.07 6.13 -8.44
N VAL A 524 -12.22 5.98 -7.12
CA VAL A 524 -11.21 5.45 -6.20
C VAL A 524 -11.83 4.44 -5.25
N TRP A 525 -11.03 3.48 -4.78
CA TRP A 525 -11.50 2.50 -3.80
C TRP A 525 -11.68 3.13 -2.43
N ASP A 526 -12.84 2.91 -1.80
CA ASP A 526 -13.18 3.38 -0.47
C ASP A 526 -13.14 2.28 0.59
N THR A 527 -12.52 2.61 1.73
CA THR A 527 -12.43 1.72 2.88
C THR A 527 -13.76 1.64 3.65
N GLY A 528 -13.87 0.62 4.52
CA GLY A 528 -15.01 0.47 5.42
C GLY A 528 -14.95 1.39 6.64
N LYS A 529 -16.06 1.37 7.42
CA LYS A 529 -16.18 2.03 8.72
C LYS A 529 -17.07 1.20 9.64
N TYR A 530 -16.52 0.74 10.76
CA TYR A 530 -17.23 -0.19 11.67
C TYR A 530 -18.44 0.45 12.34
N GLU A 531 -18.29 1.69 12.80
CA GLU A 531 -19.38 2.44 13.46
C GLU A 531 -20.63 2.55 12.58
N ASP A 532 -20.44 2.75 11.27
CA ASP A 532 -21.51 2.83 10.27
C ASP A 532 -21.88 1.46 9.71
N LYS A 533 -21.28 0.36 10.16
CA LYS A 533 -21.38 -1.00 9.57
C LYS A 533 -21.12 -1.03 8.08
N ARG A 534 -20.32 -0.09 7.61
CA ARG A 534 -19.98 0.01 6.19
C ARG A 534 -18.78 -0.89 5.88
N GLN A 535 -19.01 -1.88 5.05
CA GLN A 535 -17.96 -2.72 4.48
C GLN A 535 -17.12 -1.92 3.48
N PRO A 536 -15.84 -2.24 3.29
CA PRO A 536 -15.04 -1.67 2.21
C PRO A 536 -15.64 -2.02 0.85
N GLU A 537 -15.33 -1.23 -0.15
CA GLU A 537 -15.74 -1.53 -1.52
C GLU A 537 -15.18 -2.85 -1.99
N GLU A 538 -15.97 -3.54 -2.82
CA GLU A 538 -15.63 -4.88 -3.26
C GLU A 538 -14.61 -4.85 -4.37
N VAL A 539 -13.63 -5.73 -4.24
CA VAL A 539 -12.53 -5.91 -5.19
C VAL A 539 -12.52 -7.33 -5.70
N TYR A 540 -12.34 -7.47 -6.99
CA TYR A 540 -12.26 -8.75 -7.69
C TYR A 540 -11.04 -8.75 -8.60
N TYR A 541 -10.41 -9.91 -8.77
CA TYR A 541 -9.28 -10.08 -9.70
C TYR A 541 -9.64 -11.02 -10.83
N TYR A 542 -9.22 -10.69 -12.04
CA TYR A 542 -9.17 -11.66 -13.11
C TYR A 542 -8.08 -12.69 -12.79
N TYR A 543 -8.44 -13.96 -12.82
CA TYR A 543 -7.64 -15.03 -12.21
C TYR A 543 -6.36 -15.41 -12.98
N GLN A 544 -6.19 -14.90 -14.19
CA GLN A 544 -5.03 -15.18 -15.06
C GLN A 544 -4.20 -13.93 -15.30
N VAL A 545 -2.89 -14.15 -15.49
CA VAL A 545 -2.00 -13.15 -16.04
C VAL A 545 -2.07 -13.24 -17.56
N LEU A 546 -2.33 -12.13 -18.23
CA LEU A 546 -2.45 -12.01 -19.69
C LEU A 546 -1.11 -11.60 -20.28
N GLU A 547 -0.61 -12.32 -21.27
CA GLU A 547 0.58 -11.95 -22.02
C GLU A 547 0.17 -11.33 -23.36
N LEU A 548 0.28 -10.01 -23.43
CA LEU A 548 -0.07 -9.23 -24.62
C LEU A 548 1.14 -9.09 -25.54
N LYS A 549 0.94 -9.38 -26.82
CA LYS A 549 1.93 -9.16 -27.89
C LYS A 549 1.53 -7.95 -28.74
N ALA A 550 2.50 -7.37 -29.44
CA ALA A 550 2.24 -6.33 -30.42
C ALA A 550 1.29 -6.82 -31.52
N ASN A 551 0.40 -5.96 -31.97
CA ASN A 551 -0.62 -6.21 -33.00
C ASN A 551 -1.57 -7.39 -32.66
N PHE A 552 -1.86 -7.59 -31.36
CA PHE A 552 -2.79 -8.61 -30.89
C PHE A 552 -3.92 -8.01 -30.05
N ASP A 553 -5.12 -8.54 -30.28
CA ASP A 553 -6.32 -8.23 -29.50
C ASP A 553 -6.68 -9.43 -28.64
N LEU A 554 -6.78 -9.23 -27.32
CA LEU A 554 -7.17 -10.25 -26.37
C LEU A 554 -8.57 -9.93 -25.83
N THR A 555 -9.55 -10.78 -26.11
CA THR A 555 -10.88 -10.68 -25.48
C THR A 555 -11.03 -11.74 -24.41
N GLN A 556 -11.47 -11.34 -23.23
CA GLN A 556 -11.63 -12.18 -22.05
C GLN A 556 -13.03 -12.05 -21.46
N SER A 557 -13.72 -13.16 -21.27
CA SER A 557 -14.95 -13.21 -20.49
C SER A 557 -14.61 -13.25 -19.00
N TRP A 558 -15.22 -12.38 -18.21
CA TRP A 558 -14.97 -12.28 -16.78
C TRP A 558 -16.26 -12.16 -15.98
N ASN A 559 -16.73 -13.28 -15.45
CA ASN A 559 -17.73 -13.26 -14.39
C ASN A 559 -17.00 -13.12 -13.04
N ILE A 560 -17.26 -12.03 -12.30
CA ILE A 560 -16.56 -11.74 -11.05
C ILE A 560 -16.85 -12.75 -9.94
N HIS A 561 -17.90 -13.56 -10.07
CA HIS A 561 -18.31 -14.56 -9.09
C HIS A 561 -17.95 -16.01 -9.47
N ASP A 562 -17.30 -16.25 -10.61
CA ASP A 562 -16.93 -17.61 -11.05
C ASP A 562 -15.99 -18.34 -10.10
N ARG A 563 -15.23 -17.59 -9.30
CA ARG A 563 -14.26 -18.16 -8.35
C ARG A 563 -14.40 -17.52 -6.99
N PRO A 564 -14.18 -18.28 -5.91
CA PRO A 564 -14.05 -17.73 -4.56
C PRO A 564 -12.95 -16.66 -4.49
N LEU A 565 -13.15 -15.61 -3.68
CA LEU A 565 -12.25 -14.46 -3.58
C LEU A 565 -10.80 -14.84 -3.27
N ASP A 566 -10.57 -15.82 -2.42
CA ASP A 566 -9.24 -16.34 -2.04
C ASP A 566 -8.46 -16.97 -3.21
N LYS A 567 -9.16 -17.31 -4.31
CA LYS A 567 -8.62 -17.95 -5.51
C LYS A 567 -8.59 -17.05 -6.74
N GLN A 568 -9.03 -15.80 -6.62
CA GLN A 568 -9.10 -14.89 -7.77
C GLN A 568 -7.73 -14.26 -8.08
N LYS A 569 -7.02 -13.74 -7.07
CA LYS A 569 -5.73 -13.09 -7.31
C LYS A 569 -4.70 -14.07 -7.86
N PRO A 570 -4.07 -13.78 -9.03
CA PRO A 570 -3.03 -14.63 -9.61
C PRO A 570 -1.86 -14.88 -8.66
N GLY A 571 -1.33 -16.10 -8.65
CA GLY A 571 -0.23 -16.48 -7.76
C GLY A 571 1.05 -15.68 -7.96
N GLU A 572 1.30 -15.24 -9.19
CA GLU A 572 2.44 -14.41 -9.58
C GLU A 572 2.40 -13.04 -8.87
N LEU A 573 1.22 -12.46 -8.71
CA LEU A 573 1.02 -11.16 -8.06
C LEU A 573 1.04 -11.24 -6.54
N LYS A 574 0.82 -12.43 -5.93
CA LYS A 574 0.79 -12.56 -4.48
C LYS A 574 2.18 -12.30 -3.88
N LYS A 575 2.27 -11.23 -3.11
CA LYS A 575 3.51 -10.83 -2.39
C LYS A 575 3.76 -11.73 -1.18
N GLN A 576 2.68 -12.07 -0.45
CA GLN A 576 2.73 -13.01 0.66
C GLN A 576 2.84 -14.44 0.11
N LYS A 577 4.03 -15.03 0.24
CA LYS A 577 4.27 -16.41 -0.18
C LYS A 577 4.06 -17.36 1.01
N PRO A 578 3.53 -18.57 0.77
CA PRO A 578 3.45 -19.61 1.79
C PRO A 578 4.83 -19.90 2.42
N ASP A 579 4.86 -20.19 3.72
CA ASP A 579 6.12 -20.44 4.43
C ASP A 579 6.85 -21.69 3.92
N GLU A 580 6.11 -22.66 3.39
CA GLU A 580 6.64 -23.87 2.74
C GLU A 580 7.48 -23.53 1.49
N ASP A 581 7.04 -22.58 0.68
CA ASP A 581 7.75 -22.17 -0.53
C ASP A 581 9.06 -21.43 -0.19
N LYS A 582 9.07 -20.69 0.92
CA LYS A 582 10.29 -20.04 1.43
C LYS A 582 11.34 -21.06 1.88
N LYS A 583 10.90 -22.18 2.50
CA LYS A 583 11.80 -23.27 2.91
C LYS A 583 12.43 -23.97 1.71
N LYS A 584 11.66 -24.29 0.67
CA LYS A 584 12.17 -24.89 -0.58
C LYS A 584 13.21 -24.02 -1.27
N LYS A 585 12.96 -22.71 -1.35
CA LYS A 585 13.91 -21.75 -1.96
C LYS A 585 15.22 -21.67 -1.19
N ASN A 586 15.17 -21.72 0.15
CA ASN A 586 16.37 -21.71 1.00
C ASN A 586 17.17 -23.01 0.94
N GLN A 587 16.51 -24.17 0.79
CA GLN A 587 17.17 -25.45 0.58
C GLN A 587 17.87 -25.51 -0.78
N ASN A 588 17.22 -25.05 -1.84
CA ASN A 588 17.81 -24.99 -3.17
C ASN A 588 19.03 -24.05 -3.23
N ASN A 589 18.98 -22.92 -2.53
CA ASN A 589 20.14 -22.00 -2.43
C ASN A 589 21.30 -22.58 -1.62
N ARG A 590 21.04 -23.39 -0.59
CA ARG A 590 22.10 -24.10 0.18
C ARG A 590 22.75 -25.20 -0.66
N ASN A 591 21.96 -25.93 -1.46
CA ASN A 591 22.47 -26.99 -2.34
C ASN A 591 23.26 -26.45 -3.55
N SER A 592 22.95 -25.23 -4.02
CA SER A 592 23.73 -24.58 -5.08
C SER A 592 25.03 -23.94 -4.59
N GLY A 593 25.11 -23.57 -3.30
CA GLY A 593 26.32 -23.05 -2.65
C GLY A 593 27.39 -24.11 -2.34
N ASN A 594 27.01 -25.39 -2.24
CA ASN A 594 27.93 -26.49 -1.99
C ASN A 594 28.51 -27.17 -3.25
N ARG A 595 28.22 -26.61 -4.45
CA ARG A 595 28.75 -27.09 -5.72
C ARG A 595 29.73 -26.10 -6.39
N ARG A 596 30.45 -25.31 -5.59
CA ARG A 596 31.60 -24.52 -6.07
C ARG A 596 32.88 -24.89 -5.32
#